data_fe8b1715be2c19c1bbdc33d3691b62a9
#
_entry.id   fe8b1715be2c19c1bbdc33d3691b62a9
#
_cell.length_a   1.000
_cell.length_b   1.000
_cell.length_c   1.000
_cell.angle_alpha   90.00
_cell.angle_beta   90.00
_cell.angle_gamma   90.00
#
_symmetry.space_group_name_H-M   'P 1'
#
loop_
_entity.id
_entity.type
_entity.pdbx_description
1 polymer ?
#
loop_
_entity_poly.entity_id
_entity_poly.type
_entity_poly.pdbx_seq_one_letter_code
_entity_poly.pdbx_strand_id
1 'polypeptide(L)'
;MKPDTDTEIYKLDTGEEMMVEKESYLLYDDSRFLGMLYEWRDYMDLYGYYTGKIFNTYRYLGCSFEGDTAVFRTFAPAAMRVAVIGEFNGWQEWEMYQGYDRNFWECRIPGVKEGQMYKYRIYTQNGSVIDHCDPYGYEMELRPNNATLVRKMQGYKFHGQKWMKKRTDCRETPLNIYEVHVGSWKRNKRDENGWYRYDEFADLLIPYLKENGYNYIEVMPLNEHPCDESWGYQATGFYAPTSRYGTAKDLKKMVDKLHQADIGIILDFVPVHFA
;
A
#
# COMPACT_ATOMS: atom_id res chain seq x y z
N MET A 1 -4.74 44.06 12.77
CA MET A 1 -3.42 44.07 12.14
C MET A 1 -3.66 43.63 10.68
N LYS A 2 -3.19 44.39 9.69
CA LYS A 2 -3.17 43.85 8.32
C LYS A 2 -2.11 42.73 8.29
N PRO A 3 -2.39 41.57 7.69
CA PRO A 3 -1.37 40.54 7.54
C PRO A 3 -0.19 41.12 6.77
N ASP A 4 1.02 40.80 7.23
CA ASP A 4 2.25 41.15 6.53
C ASP A 4 2.19 40.52 5.14
N THR A 5 2.63 41.21 4.12
CA THR A 5 2.48 40.80 2.71
C THR A 5 3.25 39.52 2.35
N ASP A 6 4.05 39.01 3.30
CA ASP A 6 4.93 37.86 3.14
C ASP A 6 4.42 36.55 3.77
N THR A 7 3.22 36.57 4.35
CA THR A 7 2.55 35.37 4.92
C THR A 7 1.29 35.03 4.16
N GLU A 8 1.03 33.76 3.93
CA GLU A 8 -0.23 33.22 3.43
C GLU A 8 -0.95 32.44 4.53
N ILE A 9 -2.27 32.64 4.61
CA ILE A 9 -3.14 31.94 5.57
C ILE A 9 -3.82 30.79 4.85
N TYR A 10 -3.62 29.58 5.34
CA TYR A 10 -4.27 28.37 4.85
C TYR A 10 -5.32 27.91 5.85
N LYS A 11 -6.52 27.59 5.35
CA LYS A 11 -7.56 26.92 6.14
C LYS A 11 -7.39 25.42 5.99
N LEU A 12 -7.21 24.74 7.11
CA LEU A 12 -7.21 23.29 7.20
C LEU A 12 -8.65 22.77 7.16
N ASP A 13 -8.86 21.53 6.75
CA ASP A 13 -10.17 20.87 6.78
C ASP A 13 -10.77 20.79 8.19
N THR A 14 -9.97 21.02 9.21
CA THR A 14 -10.39 21.15 10.63
C THR A 14 -10.99 22.51 10.97
N GLY A 15 -10.92 23.49 10.06
CA GLY A 15 -11.32 24.89 10.31
C GLY A 15 -10.25 25.74 10.99
N GLU A 16 -9.08 25.18 11.29
CA GLU A 16 -7.94 25.93 11.85
C GLU A 16 -7.18 26.67 10.73
N GLU A 17 -6.59 27.81 11.06
CA GLU A 17 -5.80 28.64 10.14
C GLU A 17 -4.30 28.48 10.45
N MET A 18 -3.52 28.20 9.42
CA MET A 18 -2.06 28.12 9.51
C MET A 18 -1.43 29.26 8.72
N MET A 19 -0.57 30.05 9.37
CA MET A 19 0.22 31.07 8.73
C MET A 19 1.57 30.52 8.28
N VAL A 20 1.97 30.78 7.04
CA VAL A 20 3.22 30.31 6.45
C VAL A 20 3.97 31.48 5.85
N GLU A 21 5.24 31.66 6.22
CA GLU A 21 6.09 32.72 5.70
C GLU A 21 6.54 32.39 4.26
N LYS A 22 6.37 33.35 3.36
CA LYS A 22 6.72 33.21 1.94
C LYS A 22 8.23 33.11 1.69
N GLU A 23 9.04 33.73 2.50
CA GLU A 23 10.50 33.78 2.29
C GLU A 23 11.19 32.40 2.41
N SER A 24 10.58 31.43 3.08
CA SER A 24 11.13 30.08 3.18
C SER A 24 11.16 29.30 1.86
N TYR A 25 10.54 29.83 0.79
CA TYR A 25 10.43 29.20 -0.53
C TYR A 25 11.45 29.70 -1.56
N LEU A 26 12.14 30.82 -1.30
CA LEU A 26 12.96 31.53 -2.29
C LEU A 26 14.39 31.01 -2.44
N LEU A 27 14.78 29.96 -1.72
CA LEU A 27 16.15 29.44 -1.74
C LEU A 27 16.46 28.45 -2.88
N TYR A 28 15.47 28.11 -3.72
CA TYR A 28 15.68 27.20 -4.85
C TYR A 28 15.03 27.77 -6.12
N ASP A 29 15.85 28.23 -7.05
CA ASP A 29 15.46 28.76 -8.37
C ASP A 29 15.17 27.63 -9.39
N ASP A 30 14.52 26.54 -8.96
CA ASP A 30 14.03 25.52 -9.86
C ASP A 30 12.50 25.56 -9.88
N SER A 31 11.94 26.12 -10.97
CA SER A 31 10.49 26.24 -11.17
C SER A 31 9.74 24.89 -11.08
N ARG A 32 10.44 23.77 -11.33
CA ARG A 32 9.91 22.42 -11.16
C ARG A 32 9.74 22.07 -9.69
N PHE A 33 10.66 22.53 -8.83
CA PHE A 33 10.62 22.32 -7.39
C PHE A 33 9.50 23.11 -6.71
N LEU A 34 9.28 24.34 -7.14
CA LEU A 34 8.16 25.17 -6.64
C LEU A 34 6.79 24.56 -7.00
N GLY A 35 6.62 24.08 -8.24
CA GLY A 35 5.40 23.38 -8.64
C GLY A 35 5.12 22.16 -7.77
N MET A 36 6.13 21.36 -7.45
CA MET A 36 6.00 20.19 -6.57
C MET A 36 5.58 20.56 -5.14
N LEU A 37 6.15 21.64 -4.56
CA LEU A 37 5.80 22.07 -3.20
C LEU A 37 4.35 22.55 -3.09
N TYR A 38 3.82 23.21 -4.11
CA TYR A 38 2.42 23.66 -4.15
C TYR A 38 1.46 22.47 -4.26
N GLU A 39 1.80 21.47 -5.07
CA GLU A 39 0.95 20.26 -5.22
C GLU A 39 0.89 19.41 -3.95
N TRP A 40 1.97 19.31 -3.17
CA TRP A 40 1.98 18.57 -1.91
C TRP A 40 0.98 19.11 -0.87
N ARG A 41 0.77 20.41 -0.85
CA ARG A 41 -0.14 21.06 0.09
C ARG A 41 -1.61 20.74 -0.18
N ASP A 42 -1.93 20.54 -1.46
CA ASP A 42 -3.31 20.28 -1.87
C ASP A 42 -3.74 18.82 -1.67
N TYR A 43 -2.79 17.91 -1.33
CA TYR A 43 -3.05 16.47 -1.36
C TYR A 43 -2.90 15.74 -0.02
N MET A 44 -2.16 16.23 0.95
CA MET A 44 -1.97 15.54 2.23
C MET A 44 -2.06 16.49 3.42
N ASP A 45 -2.97 16.18 4.36
CA ASP A 45 -3.03 16.81 5.67
C ASP A 45 -1.83 16.36 6.52
N LEU A 46 -0.76 17.14 6.51
CA LEU A 46 0.45 16.86 7.31
C LEU A 46 0.17 16.86 8.81
N TYR A 47 -0.69 17.77 9.27
CA TYR A 47 -1.09 17.81 10.69
C TYR A 47 -1.81 16.52 11.08
N GLY A 48 -2.78 16.09 10.28
CA GLY A 48 -3.50 14.84 10.47
C GLY A 48 -2.58 13.62 10.43
N TYR A 49 -1.57 13.64 9.55
CA TYR A 49 -0.56 12.58 9.49
C TYR A 49 0.24 12.47 10.79
N TYR A 50 0.86 13.57 11.24
CA TYR A 50 1.70 13.57 12.44
C TYR A 50 0.94 13.36 13.73
N THR A 51 -0.34 13.69 13.76
CA THR A 51 -1.21 13.46 14.94
C THR A 51 -1.98 12.15 14.88
N GLY A 52 -1.81 11.36 13.81
CA GLY A 52 -2.52 10.08 13.61
C GLY A 52 -4.02 10.24 13.41
N LYS A 53 -4.48 11.40 12.89
CA LYS A 53 -5.90 11.68 12.65
C LYS A 53 -6.39 11.31 11.25
N ILE A 54 -5.47 11.08 10.29
CA ILE A 54 -5.82 10.63 8.94
C ILE A 54 -5.48 9.15 8.75
N PHE A 55 -6.32 8.46 7.96
CA PHE A 55 -6.19 7.03 7.68
C PHE A 55 -6.15 6.72 6.17
N ASN A 56 -5.90 7.73 5.34
CA ASN A 56 -5.91 7.63 3.88
C ASN A 56 -4.55 7.92 3.25
N THR A 57 -3.47 7.84 4.01
CA THR A 57 -2.08 8.11 3.57
C THR A 57 -1.66 7.24 2.38
N TYR A 58 -2.21 6.02 2.27
CA TYR A 58 -2.01 5.13 1.13
C TYR A 58 -2.46 5.71 -0.22
N ARG A 59 -3.23 6.82 -0.22
CA ARG A 59 -3.62 7.54 -1.45
C ARG A 59 -2.54 8.50 -1.93
N TYR A 60 -1.63 8.87 -1.05
CA TYR A 60 -0.58 9.87 -1.30
C TYR A 60 0.80 9.23 -1.38
N LEU A 61 1.09 8.30 -0.46
CA LEU A 61 2.37 7.60 -0.40
C LEU A 61 2.37 6.38 -1.31
N GLY A 62 3.57 5.99 -1.74
CA GLY A 62 3.76 4.93 -2.71
C GLY A 62 3.91 5.46 -4.14
N CYS A 63 3.69 4.58 -5.11
CA CYS A 63 3.70 4.91 -6.53
C CYS A 63 2.27 5.19 -7.03
N SER A 64 2.06 6.38 -7.58
CA SER A 64 0.82 6.79 -8.23
C SER A 64 1.09 7.30 -9.65
N PHE A 65 0.03 7.66 -10.41
CA PHE A 65 0.18 8.18 -11.76
C PHE A 65 -0.58 9.48 -11.93
N GLU A 66 0.10 10.45 -12.52
CA GLU A 66 -0.47 11.69 -13.02
C GLU A 66 -0.31 11.73 -14.54
N GLY A 67 -1.37 11.39 -15.26
CA GLY A 67 -1.29 11.13 -16.70
C GLY A 67 -0.34 9.96 -17.02
N ASP A 68 0.70 10.22 -17.80
CA ASP A 68 1.74 9.25 -18.18
C ASP A 68 2.99 9.28 -17.30
N THR A 69 2.97 10.08 -16.24
CA THR A 69 4.09 10.23 -15.32
C THR A 69 3.82 9.48 -14.03
N ALA A 70 4.74 8.62 -13.62
CA ALA A 70 4.70 7.98 -12.32
C ALA A 70 5.24 8.95 -11.25
N VAL A 71 4.54 9.03 -10.14
CA VAL A 71 4.93 9.84 -8.98
C VAL A 71 5.21 8.88 -7.83
N PHE A 72 6.43 8.93 -7.33
CA PHE A 72 6.88 8.13 -6.20
C PHE A 72 7.00 9.01 -4.97
N ARG A 73 6.36 8.58 -3.87
CA ARG A 73 6.39 9.32 -2.59
C ARG A 73 6.64 8.37 -1.44
N THR A 74 7.57 8.75 -0.55
CA THR A 74 7.86 7.97 0.66
C THR A 74 8.16 8.87 1.85
N PHE A 75 7.93 8.33 3.05
CA PHE A 75 8.28 8.98 4.31
C PHE A 75 9.58 8.37 4.84
N ALA A 76 10.64 9.15 4.87
CA ALA A 76 11.96 8.72 5.33
C ALA A 76 12.68 9.85 6.10
N PRO A 77 12.24 10.17 7.33
CA PRO A 77 12.70 11.34 8.08
C PRO A 77 14.18 11.26 8.49
N ALA A 78 14.73 10.06 8.63
CA ALA A 78 16.12 9.84 9.00
C ALA A 78 17.07 9.72 7.78
N ALA A 79 16.54 9.79 6.55
CA ALA A 79 17.35 9.69 5.35
C ALA A 79 18.11 10.99 5.07
N MET A 80 19.35 10.87 4.66
CA MET A 80 20.16 11.98 4.14
C MET A 80 19.85 12.26 2.67
N ARG A 81 19.51 11.21 1.92
CA ARG A 81 19.19 11.22 0.51
C ARG A 81 18.35 10.00 0.17
N VAL A 82 17.43 10.14 -0.77
CA VAL A 82 16.62 9.02 -1.29
C VAL A 82 16.61 9.08 -2.82
N ALA A 83 16.74 7.93 -3.46
CA ALA A 83 16.58 7.77 -4.90
C ALA A 83 15.63 6.61 -5.21
N VAL A 84 14.98 6.66 -6.37
CA VAL A 84 14.24 5.52 -6.91
C VAL A 84 15.13 4.79 -7.91
N ILE A 85 15.22 3.48 -7.77
CA ILE A 85 15.90 2.57 -8.71
C ILE A 85 14.89 1.56 -9.22
N GLY A 86 14.95 1.21 -10.51
CA GLY A 86 14.00 0.25 -11.07
C GLY A 86 14.29 -0.12 -12.52
N GLU A 87 13.49 -1.02 -13.06
CA GLU A 87 13.63 -1.48 -14.46
C GLU A 87 13.50 -0.35 -15.48
N PHE A 88 12.69 0.68 -15.16
CA PHE A 88 12.43 1.82 -16.04
C PHE A 88 13.64 2.74 -16.23
N ASN A 89 14.66 2.65 -15.38
CA ASN A 89 15.90 3.41 -15.50
C ASN A 89 17.16 2.52 -15.48
N GLY A 90 17.01 1.21 -15.71
CA GLY A 90 18.12 0.25 -15.69
C GLY A 90 18.75 0.11 -14.31
N TRP A 91 17.96 0.24 -13.24
CA TRP A 91 18.40 0.21 -11.83
C TRP A 91 19.41 1.30 -11.47
N GLN A 92 19.51 2.36 -12.29
CA GLN A 92 20.26 3.56 -11.97
C GLN A 92 19.44 4.43 -11.01
N GLU A 93 20.10 5.35 -10.32
CA GLU A 93 19.43 6.25 -9.40
C GLU A 93 18.67 7.35 -10.13
N TRP A 94 17.42 7.53 -9.74
CA TRP A 94 16.64 8.73 -10.03
C TRP A 94 16.40 9.45 -8.73
N GLU A 95 16.99 10.64 -8.61
CA GLU A 95 16.99 11.42 -7.37
C GLU A 95 15.59 11.80 -6.95
N MET A 96 15.30 11.67 -5.65
CA MET A 96 14.08 12.18 -5.03
C MET A 96 14.36 13.53 -4.36
N TYR A 97 13.40 14.40 -4.43
CA TYR A 97 13.44 15.70 -3.78
C TYR A 97 12.81 15.61 -2.40
N GLN A 98 13.44 16.25 -1.44
CA GLN A 98 12.94 16.34 -0.08
C GLN A 98 11.80 17.35 0.00
N GLY A 99 10.67 16.96 0.60
CA GLY A 99 9.54 17.84 0.82
C GLY A 99 9.82 18.94 1.86
N TYR A 100 8.88 19.86 1.99
CA TYR A 100 9.00 21.04 2.86
C TYR A 100 9.38 20.71 4.31
N ASP A 101 8.76 19.67 4.87
CA ASP A 101 9.00 19.24 6.26
C ASP A 101 10.25 18.36 6.42
N ARG A 102 11.00 18.14 5.33
CA ARG A 102 12.21 17.32 5.24
C ARG A 102 12.02 15.83 5.61
N ASN A 103 10.82 15.36 5.75
CA ASN A 103 10.52 13.98 6.13
C ASN A 103 9.98 13.15 4.97
N PHE A 104 9.32 13.82 4.03
CA PHE A 104 8.80 13.21 2.82
C PHE A 104 9.73 13.42 1.62
N TRP A 105 9.72 12.44 0.73
CA TRP A 105 10.52 12.44 -0.48
C TRP A 105 9.62 12.14 -1.67
N GLU A 106 9.82 12.87 -2.77
CA GLU A 106 9.06 12.71 -4.00
C GLU A 106 9.95 12.77 -5.23
N CYS A 107 9.60 12.00 -6.26
CA CYS A 107 10.09 12.25 -7.62
C CYS A 107 9.01 11.89 -8.65
N ARG A 108 9.21 12.41 -9.87
CA ARG A 108 8.32 12.22 -11.01
C ARG A 108 9.12 11.64 -12.16
N ILE A 109 8.68 10.49 -12.67
CA ILE A 109 9.41 9.75 -13.70
C ILE A 109 8.45 9.47 -14.87
N PRO A 110 8.67 10.08 -16.05
CA PRO A 110 7.84 9.83 -17.22
C PRO A 110 8.13 8.44 -17.82
N GLY A 111 7.12 7.85 -18.46
CA GLY A 111 7.30 6.62 -19.23
C GLY A 111 7.38 5.33 -18.43
N VAL A 112 7.23 5.38 -17.11
CA VAL A 112 7.13 4.19 -16.25
C VAL A 112 5.86 3.42 -16.57
N LYS A 113 5.96 2.08 -16.60
CA LYS A 113 4.85 1.18 -16.95
C LYS A 113 4.46 0.30 -15.77
N GLU A 114 3.18 -0.06 -15.72
CA GLU A 114 2.72 -1.06 -14.77
C GLU A 114 3.48 -2.38 -14.95
N GLY A 115 3.79 -3.03 -13.85
CA GLY A 115 4.53 -4.29 -13.80
C GLY A 115 6.04 -4.13 -13.67
N GLN A 116 6.59 -2.96 -13.90
CA GLN A 116 8.01 -2.72 -13.68
C GLN A 116 8.35 -2.74 -12.20
N MET A 117 9.49 -3.32 -11.87
CA MET A 117 10.00 -3.41 -10.50
C MET A 117 10.78 -2.17 -10.10
N TYR A 118 10.68 -1.81 -8.83
CA TYR A 118 11.45 -0.70 -8.25
C TYR A 118 11.71 -0.89 -6.76
N LYS A 119 12.68 -0.11 -6.25
CA LYS A 119 13.01 0.07 -4.83
C LYS A 119 13.34 1.51 -4.55
N TYR A 120 13.29 1.89 -3.28
CA TYR A 120 13.90 3.12 -2.77
C TYR A 120 15.32 2.81 -2.30
N ARG A 121 16.30 3.57 -2.80
CA ARG A 121 17.68 3.55 -2.31
C ARG A 121 17.84 4.67 -1.30
N ILE A 122 18.08 4.30 -0.06
CA ILE A 122 18.11 5.20 1.08
C ILE A 122 19.54 5.34 1.58
N TYR A 123 20.03 6.56 1.62
CA TYR A 123 21.31 6.92 2.22
C TYR A 123 21.09 7.38 3.64
N THR A 124 21.66 6.68 4.58
CA THR A 124 21.47 6.92 6.01
C THR A 124 22.52 7.87 6.58
N GLN A 125 22.26 8.44 7.76
CA GLN A 125 23.17 9.35 8.45
C GLN A 125 24.52 8.74 8.81
N ASN A 126 24.58 7.43 9.00
CA ASN A 126 25.84 6.71 9.31
C ASN A 126 26.63 6.29 8.06
N GLY A 127 26.19 6.72 6.87
CA GLY A 127 26.84 6.42 5.60
C GLY A 127 26.46 5.07 4.97
N SER A 128 25.56 4.31 5.56
CA SER A 128 25.05 3.08 4.95
C SER A 128 24.08 3.39 3.81
N VAL A 129 24.01 2.49 2.83
CA VAL A 129 23.06 2.54 1.71
C VAL A 129 22.19 1.30 1.80
N ILE A 130 20.86 1.50 1.77
CA ILE A 130 19.87 0.44 1.91
C ILE A 130 18.89 0.52 0.75
N ASP A 131 18.71 -0.59 0.03
CA ASP A 131 17.67 -0.72 -1.00
C ASP A 131 16.42 -1.33 -0.35
N HIS A 132 15.36 -0.55 -0.21
CA HIS A 132 14.12 -0.92 0.47
C HIS A 132 12.94 -0.98 -0.49
N CYS A 133 12.04 -1.94 -0.29
CA CYS A 133 10.75 -1.96 -0.99
C CYS A 133 9.89 -0.75 -0.58
N ASP A 134 8.90 -0.43 -1.40
CA ASP A 134 7.93 0.61 -1.06
C ASP A 134 6.98 0.14 0.05
N PRO A 135 6.95 0.79 1.21
CA PRO A 135 6.03 0.43 2.29
C PRO A 135 4.54 0.50 1.91
N TYR A 136 4.22 1.31 0.89
CA TYR A 136 2.87 1.49 0.37
C TYR A 136 2.62 0.78 -0.97
N GLY A 137 3.53 -0.12 -1.38
CA GLY A 137 3.37 -0.90 -2.60
C GLY A 137 2.18 -1.84 -2.53
N TYR A 138 1.42 -1.95 -3.65
CA TYR A 138 0.24 -2.79 -3.74
C TYR A 138 0.51 -4.19 -4.29
N GLU A 139 1.71 -4.42 -4.82
CA GLU A 139 2.16 -5.71 -5.32
C GLU A 139 3.69 -5.78 -5.24
N MET A 140 4.20 -6.94 -4.92
CA MET A 140 5.63 -7.20 -4.81
C MET A 140 6.00 -8.43 -5.63
N GLU A 141 7.28 -8.53 -6.00
CA GLU A 141 7.79 -9.75 -6.63
C GLU A 141 7.76 -10.92 -5.66
N LEU A 142 7.69 -12.12 -6.23
CA LEU A 142 7.75 -13.35 -5.43
C LEU A 142 9.17 -13.51 -4.83
N ARG A 143 9.19 -13.95 -3.56
CA ARG A 143 10.46 -14.29 -2.89
C ARG A 143 11.41 -15.09 -3.80
N PRO A 144 12.74 -15.04 -3.61
CA PRO A 144 13.49 -14.49 -2.45
C PRO A 144 13.70 -12.98 -2.48
N ASN A 145 13.41 -12.33 -3.57
CA ASN A 145 13.57 -10.89 -3.69
C ASN A 145 12.38 -10.15 -3.05
N ASN A 146 12.45 -8.81 -3.06
CA ASN A 146 11.45 -7.96 -2.41
C ASN A 146 11.26 -6.62 -3.11
N ALA A 147 11.42 -6.55 -4.43
CA ALA A 147 11.11 -5.34 -5.15
C ALA A 147 9.59 -5.11 -5.21
N THR A 148 9.19 -3.87 -5.19
CA THR A 148 7.81 -3.47 -5.40
C THR A 148 7.51 -3.39 -6.89
N LEU A 149 6.31 -3.81 -7.30
CA LEU A 149 5.84 -3.65 -8.67
C LEU A 149 4.99 -2.39 -8.80
N VAL A 150 5.27 -1.61 -9.82
CA VAL A 150 4.44 -0.46 -10.18
C VAL A 150 3.04 -0.94 -10.53
N ARG A 151 2.02 -0.49 -9.80
CA ARG A 151 0.61 -0.83 -10.03
C ARG A 151 -0.28 0.39 -9.89
N LYS A 152 -1.22 0.54 -10.82
CA LYS A 152 -2.33 1.47 -10.66
C LYS A 152 -3.37 0.85 -9.74
N MET A 153 -3.86 1.61 -8.77
CA MET A 153 -4.98 1.16 -7.95
C MET A 153 -6.24 1.11 -8.83
N GLN A 154 -6.55 -0.07 -9.34
CA GLN A 154 -7.73 -0.28 -10.17
C GLN A 154 -8.97 -0.54 -9.33
N GLY A 155 -10.06 0.12 -9.70
CA GLY A 155 -11.37 -0.20 -9.16
C GLY A 155 -11.74 -1.65 -9.47
N TYR A 156 -12.42 -2.31 -8.53
CA TYR A 156 -13.03 -3.64 -8.72
C TYR A 156 -14.53 -3.51 -8.49
N LYS A 157 -15.35 -4.04 -9.40
CA LYS A 157 -16.80 -4.06 -9.24
C LYS A 157 -17.20 -5.30 -8.45
N PHE A 158 -17.49 -5.12 -7.16
CA PHE A 158 -17.96 -6.20 -6.30
C PHE A 158 -19.44 -6.53 -6.59
N HIS A 159 -19.78 -7.80 -6.51
CA HIS A 159 -21.13 -8.36 -6.71
C HIS A 159 -21.76 -8.85 -5.40
N GLY A 160 -20.97 -9.01 -4.34
CA GLY A 160 -21.38 -9.40 -3.00
C GLY A 160 -22.11 -8.33 -2.18
N GLN A 161 -22.71 -7.31 -2.81
CA GLN A 161 -23.35 -6.17 -2.12
C GLN A 161 -24.53 -6.58 -1.24
N LYS A 162 -25.20 -7.70 -1.56
CA LYS A 162 -26.27 -8.24 -0.71
C LYS A 162 -25.73 -8.60 0.67
N TRP A 163 -24.57 -9.26 0.72
CA TRP A 163 -23.89 -9.59 1.97
C TRP A 163 -23.49 -8.33 2.73
N MET A 164 -22.89 -7.35 2.04
CA MET A 164 -22.47 -6.08 2.65
C MET A 164 -23.63 -5.30 3.28
N LYS A 165 -24.82 -5.32 2.67
CA LYS A 165 -26.03 -4.70 3.22
C LYS A 165 -26.61 -5.47 4.41
N LYS A 166 -26.45 -6.79 4.43
CA LYS A 166 -26.93 -7.69 5.47
C LYS A 166 -25.98 -7.76 6.65
N ARG A 167 -24.71 -7.36 6.46
CA ARG A 167 -23.67 -7.36 7.50
C ARG A 167 -24.15 -6.55 8.69
N THR A 168 -24.61 -7.23 9.70
CA THR A 168 -25.06 -6.67 10.96
C THR A 168 -23.93 -6.64 11.98
N ASP A 169 -24.20 -6.06 13.14
CA ASP A 169 -23.29 -6.20 14.28
C ASP A 169 -23.13 -7.67 14.64
N CYS A 170 -21.92 -8.20 14.52
CA CYS A 170 -21.62 -9.61 14.79
C CYS A 170 -21.89 -10.04 16.24
N ARG A 171 -22.13 -9.09 17.17
CA ARG A 171 -22.54 -9.37 18.54
C ARG A 171 -23.95 -9.99 18.64
N GLU A 172 -24.78 -9.78 17.64
CA GLU A 172 -26.18 -10.26 17.62
C GLU A 172 -26.37 -11.52 16.78
N THR A 173 -25.34 -11.98 16.08
CA THR A 173 -25.41 -13.11 15.15
C THR A 173 -24.39 -14.19 15.53
N PRO A 174 -24.77 -15.47 15.60
CA PRO A 174 -23.82 -16.54 15.86
C PRO A 174 -22.74 -16.59 14.79
N LEU A 175 -21.48 -16.62 15.21
CA LEU A 175 -20.33 -16.79 14.33
C LEU A 175 -19.81 -18.22 14.45
N ASN A 176 -19.65 -18.88 13.30
CA ASN A 176 -18.91 -20.11 13.15
C ASN A 176 -17.77 -19.85 12.16
N ILE A 177 -16.58 -19.63 12.71
CA ILE A 177 -15.40 -19.15 11.98
C ILE A 177 -14.48 -20.34 11.67
N TYR A 178 -14.03 -20.44 10.43
CA TYR A 178 -13.01 -21.37 10.01
C TYR A 178 -11.70 -20.61 9.74
N GLU A 179 -10.71 -20.80 10.60
CA GLU A 179 -9.37 -20.27 10.40
C GLU A 179 -8.63 -21.08 9.34
N VAL A 180 -7.96 -20.40 8.39
CA VAL A 180 -7.35 -21.07 7.25
C VAL A 180 -6.09 -20.35 6.74
N HIS A 181 -5.05 -21.14 6.46
CA HIS A 181 -3.87 -20.70 5.71
C HIS A 181 -4.03 -21.10 4.23
N VAL A 182 -4.04 -20.11 3.33
CA VAL A 182 -4.31 -20.32 1.89
C VAL A 182 -3.34 -21.31 1.25
N GLY A 183 -2.05 -21.20 1.57
CA GLY A 183 -0.98 -21.98 0.94
C GLY A 183 -0.89 -23.44 1.38
N SER A 184 -1.49 -23.81 2.52
CA SER A 184 -1.36 -25.17 3.08
C SER A 184 -2.67 -25.94 3.21
N TRP A 185 -3.84 -25.30 3.04
CA TRP A 185 -5.15 -25.95 3.20
C TRP A 185 -5.35 -27.15 2.25
N LYS A 186 -4.99 -26.95 0.95
CA LYS A 186 -4.92 -28.04 -0.04
C LYS A 186 -3.74 -27.78 -1.00
N ARG A 187 -3.13 -28.86 -1.47
CA ARG A 187 -2.06 -28.76 -2.48
C ARG A 187 -2.62 -28.88 -3.89
N ASN A 188 -2.23 -27.91 -4.75
CA ASN A 188 -2.47 -27.95 -6.18
C ASN A 188 -1.37 -28.79 -6.85
N LYS A 189 -1.73 -29.99 -7.35
CA LYS A 189 -0.78 -30.89 -8.04
C LYS A 189 -0.30 -30.37 -9.39
N ARG A 190 -0.90 -29.30 -9.93
CA ARG A 190 -0.56 -28.69 -11.22
C ARG A 190 0.40 -27.50 -11.07
N ASP A 191 0.65 -27.05 -9.88
CA ASP A 191 1.53 -25.95 -9.55
C ASP A 191 2.79 -26.50 -8.86
N GLU A 192 3.97 -26.01 -9.23
CA GLU A 192 5.23 -26.56 -8.70
C GLU A 192 5.40 -26.27 -7.19
N ASN A 193 4.87 -25.14 -6.70
CA ASN A 193 4.85 -24.81 -5.28
C ASN A 193 3.68 -25.46 -4.54
N GLY A 194 2.71 -25.98 -5.28
CA GLY A 194 1.52 -26.60 -4.77
C GLY A 194 0.41 -25.62 -4.37
N TRP A 195 0.46 -24.37 -4.83
CA TRP A 195 -0.47 -23.33 -4.44
C TRP A 195 -1.68 -23.25 -5.40
N TYR A 196 -2.82 -22.86 -4.84
CA TYR A 196 -3.97 -22.40 -5.60
C TYR A 196 -3.94 -20.88 -5.68
N ARG A 197 -4.46 -20.33 -6.77
CA ARG A 197 -4.73 -18.89 -6.87
C ARG A 197 -5.88 -18.51 -5.92
N TYR A 198 -5.91 -17.25 -5.51
CA TYR A 198 -6.96 -16.75 -4.60
C TYR A 198 -8.38 -17.12 -5.04
N ASP A 199 -8.72 -16.93 -6.31
CA ASP A 199 -10.05 -17.18 -6.84
C ASP A 199 -10.36 -18.68 -6.96
N GLU A 200 -9.37 -19.53 -7.28
CA GLU A 200 -9.49 -20.99 -7.31
C GLU A 200 -9.63 -21.55 -5.89
N PHE A 201 -8.89 -21.00 -4.93
CA PHE A 201 -9.00 -21.36 -3.52
C PHE A 201 -10.42 -21.12 -3.00
N ALA A 202 -11.04 -19.97 -3.35
CA ALA A 202 -12.42 -19.70 -2.98
C ALA A 202 -13.39 -20.73 -3.56
N ASP A 203 -13.22 -21.13 -4.82
CA ASP A 203 -14.09 -22.13 -5.47
C ASP A 203 -14.03 -23.49 -4.77
N LEU A 204 -12.87 -23.86 -4.23
CA LEU A 204 -12.69 -25.10 -3.50
C LEU A 204 -13.17 -25.02 -2.04
N LEU A 205 -12.99 -23.86 -1.41
CA LEU A 205 -13.28 -23.68 0.01
C LEU A 205 -14.77 -23.47 0.29
N ILE A 206 -15.48 -22.74 -0.56
CA ILE A 206 -16.90 -22.40 -0.37
C ILE A 206 -17.80 -23.64 -0.16
N PRO A 207 -17.69 -24.70 -0.99
CA PRO A 207 -18.48 -25.93 -0.75
C PRO A 207 -18.21 -26.54 0.62
N TYR A 208 -16.94 -26.64 1.01
CA TYR A 208 -16.53 -27.18 2.32
C TYR A 208 -17.13 -26.39 3.49
N LEU A 209 -17.07 -25.05 3.41
CA LEU A 209 -17.60 -24.17 4.46
C LEU A 209 -19.11 -24.34 4.61
N LYS A 210 -19.84 -24.43 3.49
CA LYS A 210 -21.29 -24.62 3.50
C LYS A 210 -21.71 -25.98 4.04
N GLU A 211 -21.01 -27.05 3.66
CA GLU A 211 -21.26 -28.39 4.14
C GLU A 211 -21.07 -28.49 5.66
N ASN A 212 -20.09 -27.77 6.21
CA ASN A 212 -19.78 -27.81 7.64
C ASN A 212 -20.43 -26.67 8.45
N GLY A 213 -21.27 -25.84 7.83
CA GLY A 213 -22.04 -24.80 8.52
C GLY A 213 -21.22 -23.57 8.94
N TYR A 214 -20.03 -23.36 8.38
CA TYR A 214 -19.26 -22.15 8.62
C TYR A 214 -19.86 -20.94 7.90
N ASN A 215 -19.96 -19.80 8.59
CA ASN A 215 -20.47 -18.55 8.02
C ASN A 215 -19.39 -17.46 7.89
N TYR A 216 -18.21 -17.70 8.45
CA TYR A 216 -17.02 -16.84 8.31
C TYR A 216 -15.78 -17.68 8.07
N ILE A 217 -14.80 -17.07 7.43
CA ILE A 217 -13.41 -17.53 7.47
C ILE A 217 -12.54 -16.46 8.13
N GLU A 218 -11.53 -16.89 8.86
CA GLU A 218 -10.38 -16.08 9.26
C GLU A 218 -9.19 -16.54 8.45
N VAL A 219 -8.65 -15.61 7.64
CA VAL A 219 -7.52 -15.91 6.77
C VAL A 219 -6.26 -15.46 7.47
N MET A 220 -5.34 -16.39 7.74
CA MET A 220 -4.02 -16.11 8.25
C MET A 220 -3.31 -15.09 7.34
N PRO A 221 -2.30 -14.33 7.81
CA PRO A 221 -1.82 -13.13 7.12
C PRO A 221 -1.57 -13.30 5.63
N LEU A 222 -2.16 -12.44 4.83
CA LEU A 222 -2.03 -12.41 3.37
C LEU A 222 -1.00 -11.38 2.87
N ASN A 223 -0.29 -10.74 3.78
CA ASN A 223 0.75 -9.78 3.43
C ASN A 223 1.92 -10.45 2.71
N GLU A 224 2.58 -9.74 1.81
CA GLU A 224 3.80 -10.26 1.19
C GLU A 224 4.90 -10.46 2.23
N HIS A 225 5.61 -11.59 2.12
CA HIS A 225 6.60 -12.03 3.10
C HIS A 225 7.72 -12.85 2.44
N PRO A 226 8.98 -12.81 2.97
CA PRO A 226 10.12 -13.46 2.34
C PRO A 226 10.21 -14.95 2.66
N CYS A 227 9.66 -15.39 3.81
CA CYS A 227 9.82 -16.72 4.35
C CYS A 227 8.48 -17.45 4.42
N ASP A 228 8.35 -18.59 3.72
CA ASP A 228 7.10 -19.37 3.70
C ASP A 228 6.71 -19.91 5.07
N GLU A 229 7.71 -20.26 5.90
CA GLU A 229 7.53 -20.78 7.24
C GLU A 229 6.96 -19.74 8.22
N SER A 230 7.03 -18.46 7.88
CA SER A 230 6.41 -17.41 8.68
C SER A 230 4.90 -17.33 8.54
N TRP A 231 4.31 -18.01 7.52
CA TRP A 231 2.88 -17.96 7.19
C TRP A 231 2.31 -16.54 6.99
N GLY A 232 3.18 -15.59 6.60
CA GLY A 232 2.83 -14.20 6.42
C GLY A 232 2.97 -13.31 7.66
N TYR A 233 3.36 -13.85 8.81
CA TYR A 233 3.54 -13.07 10.04
C TYR A 233 4.78 -12.17 10.04
N GLN A 234 5.75 -12.43 9.15
CA GLN A 234 6.95 -11.58 8.96
C GLN A 234 6.82 -10.82 7.63
N ALA A 235 6.01 -9.77 7.61
CA ALA A 235 5.68 -9.05 6.39
C ALA A 235 6.81 -8.14 5.88
N THR A 236 6.98 -8.09 4.55
CA THR A 236 7.77 -7.06 3.84
C THR A 236 6.89 -5.97 3.26
N GLY A 237 5.64 -6.28 2.87
CA GLY A 237 4.71 -5.34 2.25
C GLY A 237 3.32 -5.40 2.88
N PHE A 238 2.99 -4.42 3.75
CA PHE A 238 1.71 -4.44 4.47
C PHE A 238 0.49 -4.17 3.59
N TYR A 239 0.65 -3.44 2.48
CA TYR A 239 -0.42 -3.14 1.53
C TYR A 239 -0.43 -4.08 0.31
N ALA A 240 0.58 -4.94 0.19
CA ALA A 240 0.69 -5.91 -0.90
C ALA A 240 0.18 -7.28 -0.43
N PRO A 241 -0.88 -7.83 -1.02
CA PRO A 241 -1.20 -9.24 -0.83
C PRO A 241 -0.08 -10.09 -1.43
N THR A 242 0.23 -11.20 -0.77
CA THR A 242 1.31 -12.07 -1.23
C THR A 242 1.08 -12.54 -2.67
N SER A 243 2.12 -12.41 -3.49
CA SER A 243 2.13 -12.80 -4.89
C SER A 243 2.08 -14.32 -5.12
N ARG A 244 2.26 -15.11 -4.07
CA ARG A 244 2.17 -16.58 -4.09
C ARG A 244 0.86 -17.09 -4.68
N TYR A 245 -0.24 -16.40 -4.37
CA TYR A 245 -1.59 -16.85 -4.74
C TYR A 245 -2.22 -16.00 -5.84
N GLY A 246 -1.45 -15.12 -6.46
CA GLY A 246 -1.89 -14.26 -7.55
C GLY A 246 -1.85 -12.77 -7.22
N THR A 247 -2.66 -12.00 -7.92
CA THR A 247 -2.67 -10.55 -7.85
C THR A 247 -3.67 -10.00 -6.83
N ALA A 248 -3.56 -8.71 -6.47
CA ALA A 248 -4.58 -8.02 -5.68
C ALA A 248 -6.00 -8.10 -6.30
N LYS A 249 -6.10 -8.19 -7.64
CA LYS A 249 -7.38 -8.41 -8.32
C LYS A 249 -7.95 -9.80 -8.02
N ASP A 250 -7.12 -10.82 -7.94
CA ASP A 250 -7.55 -12.19 -7.66
C ASP A 250 -7.98 -12.31 -6.18
N LEU A 251 -7.30 -11.62 -5.26
CA LEU A 251 -7.77 -11.48 -3.87
C LEU A 251 -9.16 -10.82 -3.79
N LYS A 252 -9.38 -9.72 -4.54
CA LYS A 252 -10.69 -9.08 -4.62
C LYS A 252 -11.77 -10.02 -5.15
N LYS A 253 -11.44 -10.87 -6.12
CA LYS A 253 -12.36 -11.92 -6.62
C LYS A 253 -12.68 -12.97 -5.55
N MET A 254 -11.68 -13.42 -4.78
CA MET A 254 -11.88 -14.34 -3.67
C MET A 254 -12.88 -13.76 -2.66
N VAL A 255 -12.66 -12.53 -2.21
CA VAL A 255 -13.56 -11.83 -1.28
C VAL A 255 -14.98 -11.74 -1.85
N ASP A 256 -15.10 -11.35 -3.13
CA ASP A 256 -16.40 -11.22 -3.80
C ASP A 256 -17.15 -12.55 -3.90
N LYS A 257 -16.46 -13.65 -4.24
CA LYS A 257 -17.04 -15.00 -4.28
C LYS A 257 -17.54 -15.45 -2.90
N LEU A 258 -16.77 -15.21 -1.84
CA LEU A 258 -17.17 -15.51 -0.47
C LEU A 258 -18.42 -14.74 -0.06
N HIS A 259 -18.45 -13.44 -0.31
CA HIS A 259 -19.63 -12.60 -0.03
C HIS A 259 -20.85 -12.99 -0.85
N GLN A 260 -20.69 -13.38 -2.12
CA GLN A 260 -21.78 -13.91 -2.95
C GLN A 260 -22.31 -15.26 -2.41
N ALA A 261 -21.45 -16.05 -1.76
CA ALA A 261 -21.80 -17.30 -1.11
C ALA A 261 -22.38 -17.11 0.32
N ASP A 262 -22.57 -15.87 0.77
CA ASP A 262 -23.05 -15.49 2.10
C ASP A 262 -22.05 -15.86 3.22
N ILE A 263 -20.76 -15.83 2.93
CA ILE A 263 -19.65 -16.11 3.85
C ILE A 263 -18.85 -14.83 4.08
N GLY A 264 -18.64 -14.47 5.35
CA GLY A 264 -17.78 -13.35 5.75
C GLY A 264 -16.31 -13.71 5.72
N ILE A 265 -15.44 -12.70 5.63
CA ILE A 265 -13.99 -12.86 5.69
C ILE A 265 -13.41 -11.93 6.75
N ILE A 266 -12.55 -12.47 7.58
CA ILE A 266 -11.71 -11.79 8.56
C ILE A 266 -10.28 -11.92 8.06
N LEU A 267 -9.54 -10.84 8.07
CA LEU A 267 -8.11 -10.85 7.77
C LEU A 267 -7.34 -10.78 9.09
N ASP A 268 -6.50 -11.77 9.34
CA ASP A 268 -5.52 -11.69 10.39
C ASP A 268 -4.42 -10.70 9.97
N PHE A 269 -4.35 -9.57 10.66
CA PHE A 269 -3.45 -8.48 10.34
C PHE A 269 -2.53 -8.17 11.52
N VAL A 270 -1.26 -8.55 11.36
CA VAL A 270 -0.23 -8.40 12.40
C VAL A 270 0.82 -7.38 11.92
N PRO A 271 0.66 -6.07 12.22
CA PRO A 271 1.56 -5.02 11.77
C PRO A 271 2.82 -4.90 12.65
N VAL A 272 3.45 -6.02 12.93
CA VAL A 272 4.72 -6.17 13.68
C VAL A 272 5.61 -7.19 12.96
N HIS A 273 6.81 -7.42 13.45
CA HIS A 273 7.76 -8.38 12.88
C HIS A 273 8.10 -8.07 11.40
N PHE A 274 8.47 -6.83 11.13
CA PHE A 274 9.00 -6.45 9.82
C PHE A 274 10.21 -7.30 9.44
N ALA A 275 10.25 -7.80 8.22
CA ALA A 275 11.35 -8.58 7.67
C ALA A 275 12.36 -7.69 6.94
#